data_2efef86c6f20264056d5df567f4f1bf6
#
_entry.id   2efef86c6f20264056d5df567f4f1bf6
#
_cell.length_a   1.000
_cell.length_b   1.000
_cell.length_c   1.000
_cell.angle_alpha   90.00
_cell.angle_beta   90.00
_cell.angle_gamma   90.00
#
_symmetry.space_group_name_H-M   'P 1'
#
loop_
_entity.id
_entity.type
_entity.pdbx_description
1 polymer ?
#
loop_
_entity_poly.entity_id
_entity_poly.type
_entity_poly.pdbx_seq_one_letter_code
_entity_poly.pdbx_strand_id
1 'polypeptide(L)'
;MNKIALFFGILLAAMGASAEAAAPGADKSAASADALTKTVSGLDTELFDAFNHCDTPGELQKHAGYLAKRLEFYHDKGGVTWTRAAYLANTEKNVCGHFRRELVPGSLEIFPIKDFGAIEQGWHKFCDLKTNQCFGEAQFLIVWRHRAGKWEATRIFSYGHRPIASK
;
A
#
# COMPACT_ATOMS: atom_id res chain seq x y z
N MET A 1 -64.22 -60.83 11.44
CA MET A 1 -62.84 -61.14 11.58
C MET A 1 -62.12 -60.37 10.46
N ASN A 2 -61.80 -59.09 10.69
CA ASN A 2 -61.16 -58.21 9.69
C ASN A 2 -59.70 -58.00 10.08
N LYS A 3 -58.83 -58.37 9.19
CA LYS A 3 -57.40 -58.08 9.29
C LYS A 3 -57.11 -56.72 8.67
N ILE A 4 -56.60 -55.76 9.45
CA ILE A 4 -56.14 -54.47 9.01
C ILE A 4 -54.64 -54.59 8.81
N ALA A 5 -54.17 -54.42 7.55
CA ALA A 5 -52.76 -54.34 7.23
C ALA A 5 -52.29 -52.87 7.32
N LEU A 6 -51.33 -52.58 8.17
CA LEU A 6 -50.65 -51.26 8.25
C LEU A 6 -49.53 -51.24 7.22
N PHE A 7 -49.61 -50.30 6.26
CA PHE A 7 -48.49 -49.97 5.39
C PHE A 7 -47.66 -48.86 6.05
N PHE A 8 -46.39 -49.15 6.36
CA PHE A 8 -45.40 -48.19 6.77
C PHE A 8 -44.75 -47.61 5.51
N GLY A 9 -45.05 -46.34 5.20
CA GLY A 9 -44.39 -45.60 4.14
C GLY A 9 -43.09 -44.98 4.65
N ILE A 10 -41.97 -45.43 4.09
CA ILE A 10 -40.65 -44.82 4.36
C ILE A 10 -40.52 -43.56 3.46
N LEU A 11 -40.49 -42.40 4.08
CA LEU A 11 -40.23 -41.13 3.41
C LEU A 11 -38.70 -40.94 3.31
N LEU A 12 -38.13 -41.12 2.16
CA LEU A 12 -36.73 -40.77 1.89
C LEU A 12 -36.64 -39.26 1.68
N ALA A 13 -36.06 -38.53 2.61
CA ALA A 13 -35.69 -37.14 2.44
C ALA A 13 -34.40 -37.03 1.68
N ALA A 14 -34.43 -36.63 0.41
CA ALA A 14 -33.26 -36.30 -0.38
C ALA A 14 -32.75 -34.93 0.04
N MET A 15 -31.65 -34.88 0.79
CA MET A 15 -30.89 -33.63 1.05
C MET A 15 -30.16 -33.22 -0.24
N GLY A 16 -30.75 -32.28 -0.97
CA GLY A 16 -30.11 -31.63 -2.09
C GLY A 16 -29.02 -30.69 -1.58
N ALA A 17 -27.74 -31.03 -1.73
CA ALA A 17 -26.65 -30.11 -1.54
C ALA A 17 -26.64 -29.11 -2.70
N SER A 18 -27.09 -27.87 -2.44
CA SER A 18 -26.92 -26.75 -3.37
C SER A 18 -25.44 -26.36 -3.40
N ALA A 19 -24.71 -26.79 -4.42
CA ALA A 19 -23.41 -26.23 -4.73
C ALA A 19 -23.63 -24.83 -5.28
N GLU A 20 -23.35 -23.80 -4.47
CA GLU A 20 -23.32 -22.41 -4.88
C GLU A 20 -22.16 -22.22 -5.85
N ALA A 21 -22.43 -22.14 -7.13
CA ALA A 21 -21.45 -21.88 -8.17
C ALA A 21 -20.98 -20.41 -8.00
N ALA A 22 -19.72 -20.20 -7.62
CA ALA A 22 -19.11 -18.88 -7.55
C ALA A 22 -19.23 -18.20 -8.94
N ALA A 23 -19.75 -16.97 -8.95
CA ALA A 23 -19.98 -16.22 -10.19
C ALA A 23 -18.61 -15.94 -10.87
N PRO A 24 -18.47 -16.16 -12.21
CA PRO A 24 -17.20 -15.99 -12.93
C PRO A 24 -16.64 -14.56 -12.95
N GLY A 25 -17.36 -13.57 -12.47
CA GLY A 25 -16.92 -12.18 -12.32
C GLY A 25 -16.11 -11.92 -11.04
N ALA A 26 -16.32 -12.69 -9.98
CA ALA A 26 -15.63 -12.50 -8.70
C ALA A 26 -14.14 -12.89 -8.79
N ASP A 27 -13.81 -13.93 -9.54
CA ASP A 27 -12.45 -14.43 -9.73
C ASP A 27 -11.56 -13.43 -10.52
N LYS A 28 -12.08 -12.84 -11.58
CA LYS A 28 -11.34 -11.81 -12.37
C LYS A 28 -11.12 -10.51 -11.57
N SER A 29 -12.05 -10.12 -10.73
CA SER A 29 -11.93 -8.93 -9.89
C SER A 29 -10.87 -9.13 -8.79
N ALA A 30 -10.85 -10.28 -8.14
CA ALA A 30 -9.84 -10.64 -7.14
C ALA A 30 -8.44 -10.72 -7.75
N ALA A 31 -8.27 -11.40 -8.89
CA ALA A 31 -7.00 -11.49 -9.60
C ALA A 31 -6.46 -10.11 -10.05
N SER A 32 -7.36 -9.20 -10.44
CA SER A 32 -6.99 -7.82 -10.79
C SER A 32 -6.56 -7.00 -9.55
N ALA A 33 -7.22 -7.18 -8.42
CA ALA A 33 -6.85 -6.53 -7.15
C ALA A 33 -5.50 -7.03 -6.64
N ASP A 34 -5.24 -8.33 -6.71
CA ASP A 34 -3.96 -8.94 -6.31
C ASP A 34 -2.81 -8.44 -7.19
N ALA A 35 -3.02 -8.36 -8.52
CA ALA A 35 -2.04 -7.83 -9.45
C ALA A 35 -1.71 -6.35 -9.17
N LEU A 36 -2.72 -5.53 -8.86
CA LEU A 36 -2.53 -4.13 -8.48
C LEU A 36 -1.75 -4.02 -7.17
N THR A 37 -2.13 -4.81 -6.17
CA THR A 37 -1.47 -4.85 -4.86
C THR A 37 0.01 -5.21 -5.02
N LYS A 38 0.33 -6.25 -5.78
CA LYS A 38 1.71 -6.63 -6.08
C LYS A 38 2.49 -5.51 -6.77
N THR A 39 1.87 -4.85 -7.75
CA THR A 39 2.52 -3.77 -8.51
C THR A 39 2.84 -2.58 -7.61
N VAL A 40 1.86 -2.09 -6.85
CA VAL A 40 2.03 -0.89 -6.02
C VAL A 40 2.94 -1.16 -4.82
N SER A 41 2.88 -2.34 -4.20
CA SER A 41 3.83 -2.75 -3.15
C SER A 41 5.27 -2.81 -3.67
N GLY A 42 5.46 -3.24 -4.94
CA GLY A 42 6.77 -3.19 -5.59
C GLY A 42 7.25 -1.75 -5.78
N LEU A 43 6.36 -0.84 -6.19
CA LEU A 43 6.67 0.59 -6.33
C LEU A 43 7.04 1.25 -4.99
N ASP A 44 6.33 0.93 -3.89
CA ASP A 44 6.71 1.39 -2.54
C ASP A 44 8.12 0.93 -2.19
N THR A 45 8.40 -0.35 -2.38
CA THR A 45 9.73 -0.92 -2.10
C THR A 45 10.81 -0.19 -2.88
N GLU A 46 10.67 -0.02 -4.19
CA GLU A 46 11.67 0.62 -5.06
C GLU A 46 11.82 2.11 -4.78
N LEU A 47 10.71 2.83 -4.54
CA LEU A 47 10.68 4.25 -4.19
C LEU A 47 11.46 4.50 -2.90
N PHE A 48 11.19 3.70 -1.87
CA PHE A 48 11.81 3.90 -0.56
C PHE A 48 13.17 3.23 -0.41
N ASP A 49 13.49 2.23 -1.20
CA ASP A 49 14.88 1.77 -1.32
C ASP A 49 15.80 2.89 -1.82
N ALA A 50 15.42 3.55 -2.92
CA ALA A 50 16.16 4.69 -3.44
C ALA A 50 16.17 5.91 -2.47
N PHE A 51 15.08 6.14 -1.73
CA PHE A 51 15.02 7.16 -0.68
C PHE A 51 15.99 6.84 0.47
N ASN A 52 16.04 5.61 0.92
CA ASN A 52 16.85 5.17 2.05
C ASN A 52 18.36 5.18 1.75
N HIS A 53 18.74 5.16 0.48
CA HIS A 53 20.12 5.18 0.02
C HIS A 53 20.49 6.46 -0.74
N CYS A 54 19.70 7.53 -0.55
CA CYS A 54 19.80 8.75 -1.35
C CYS A 54 21.11 9.55 -1.14
N ASP A 55 21.94 9.19 -0.16
CA ASP A 55 23.32 9.67 0.01
C ASP A 55 24.31 8.98 -0.95
N THR A 56 23.90 7.88 -1.59
CA THR A 56 24.67 7.20 -2.62
C THR A 56 24.48 7.87 -3.98
N PRO A 57 25.55 8.10 -4.77
CA PRO A 57 25.45 8.72 -6.09
C PRO A 57 24.43 8.04 -7.00
N GLY A 58 23.46 8.80 -7.52
CA GLY A 58 22.41 8.33 -8.43
C GLY A 58 21.13 7.89 -7.78
N GLU A 59 21.11 7.52 -6.48
CA GLU A 59 19.90 7.01 -5.81
C GLU A 59 18.85 8.10 -5.60
N LEU A 60 19.23 9.35 -5.31
CA LEU A 60 18.29 10.47 -5.25
C LEU A 60 17.60 10.72 -6.61
N GLN A 61 18.30 10.55 -7.72
CA GLN A 61 17.74 10.66 -9.06
C GLN A 61 16.83 9.47 -9.39
N LYS A 62 17.18 8.26 -8.94
CA LYS A 62 16.34 7.08 -9.04
C LYS A 62 15.04 7.29 -8.27
N HIS A 63 15.10 7.78 -7.01
CA HIS A 63 13.94 8.18 -6.23
C HIS A 63 13.09 9.21 -6.99
N ALA A 64 13.69 10.25 -7.57
CA ALA A 64 13.00 11.25 -8.37
C ALA A 64 12.27 10.67 -9.60
N GLY A 65 12.71 9.55 -10.12
CA GLY A 65 12.10 8.83 -11.25
C GLY A 65 10.70 8.31 -10.99
N TYR A 66 10.37 8.02 -9.73
CA TYR A 66 9.04 7.60 -9.29
C TYR A 66 8.09 8.76 -9.01
N LEU A 67 8.60 10.00 -8.96
CA LEU A 67 7.82 11.18 -8.57
C LEU A 67 7.35 11.96 -9.79
N ALA A 68 6.10 12.35 -9.82
CA ALA A 68 5.56 13.22 -10.87
C ALA A 68 6.25 14.59 -10.86
N LYS A 69 6.40 15.22 -12.04
CA LYS A 69 6.97 16.59 -12.13
C LYS A 69 6.22 17.62 -11.28
N ARG A 70 4.90 17.43 -11.12
CA ARG A 70 4.02 18.27 -10.31
C ARG A 70 3.62 17.54 -9.03
N LEU A 71 4.61 16.93 -8.35
CA LEU A 71 4.41 16.31 -7.03
C LEU A 71 3.97 17.36 -6.03
N GLU A 72 3.02 17.01 -5.18
CA GLU A 72 2.66 17.74 -3.97
C GLU A 72 2.94 16.83 -2.76
N PHE A 73 3.67 17.34 -1.77
CA PHE A 73 3.97 16.63 -0.53
C PHE A 73 3.40 17.39 0.66
N TYR A 74 2.63 16.69 1.47
CA TYR A 74 1.92 17.21 2.64
C TYR A 74 2.47 16.56 3.90
N HIS A 75 2.97 17.37 4.83
CA HIS A 75 3.59 16.88 6.06
C HIS A 75 3.03 17.65 7.26
N ASP A 76 2.47 16.95 8.25
CA ASP A 76 1.78 17.58 9.40
C ASP A 76 2.69 18.44 10.27
N LYS A 77 4.00 18.20 10.31
CA LYS A 77 4.99 19.03 11.03
C LYS A 77 5.74 19.99 10.13
N GLY A 78 5.93 19.64 8.85
CA GLY A 78 6.76 20.40 7.90
C GLY A 78 5.96 21.25 6.92
N GLY A 79 4.63 21.18 6.93
CA GLY A 79 3.77 21.91 6.00
C GLY A 79 3.75 21.28 4.61
N VAL A 80 3.51 22.11 3.59
CA VAL A 80 3.31 21.67 2.21
C VAL A 80 4.52 22.00 1.34
N THR A 81 4.96 21.01 0.55
CA THR A 81 5.97 21.19 -0.49
C THR A 81 5.32 21.03 -1.87
N TRP A 82 5.28 22.11 -2.65
CA TRP A 82 4.49 22.20 -3.87
C TRP A 82 5.17 21.71 -5.15
N THR A 83 6.43 21.36 -5.10
CA THR A 83 7.16 20.92 -6.29
C THR A 83 8.09 19.74 -5.99
N ARG A 84 8.27 18.88 -7.00
CA ARG A 84 9.26 17.79 -6.92
C ARG A 84 10.67 18.29 -6.61
N ALA A 85 11.08 19.42 -7.21
CA ALA A 85 12.42 19.99 -6.97
C ALA A 85 12.63 20.39 -5.51
N ALA A 86 11.66 21.08 -4.91
CA ALA A 86 11.72 21.45 -3.50
C ALA A 86 11.66 20.21 -2.58
N TYR A 87 10.87 19.20 -2.93
CA TYR A 87 10.82 17.94 -2.20
C TYR A 87 12.18 17.22 -2.22
N LEU A 88 12.82 17.10 -3.38
CA LEU A 88 14.14 16.46 -3.50
C LEU A 88 15.23 17.23 -2.75
N ALA A 89 15.25 18.57 -2.83
CA ALA A 89 16.19 19.38 -2.07
C ALA A 89 16.00 19.20 -0.54
N ASN A 90 14.75 19.08 -0.08
CA ASN A 90 14.45 18.77 1.32
C ASN A 90 14.90 17.36 1.70
N THR A 91 14.68 16.37 0.85
CA THR A 91 15.10 14.98 1.06
C THR A 91 16.63 14.90 1.15
N GLU A 92 17.34 15.50 0.20
CA GLU A 92 18.81 15.54 0.20
C GLU A 92 19.37 16.14 1.49
N LYS A 93 18.81 17.27 1.93
CA LYS A 93 19.29 17.99 3.11
C LYS A 93 18.99 17.29 4.43
N ASN A 94 17.80 16.70 4.56
CA ASN A 94 17.26 16.31 5.88
C ASN A 94 17.14 14.79 6.07
N VAL A 95 17.26 13.98 5.00
CA VAL A 95 17.08 12.52 5.02
C VAL A 95 18.36 11.80 4.67
N CYS A 96 18.98 12.16 3.53
CA CYS A 96 20.11 11.42 2.98
C CYS A 96 21.28 11.40 3.97
N GLY A 97 21.71 10.19 4.36
CA GLY A 97 22.77 9.99 5.34
C GLY A 97 22.36 10.22 6.81
N HIS A 98 21.09 10.55 7.08
CA HIS A 98 20.60 10.82 8.43
C HIS A 98 19.72 9.70 8.97
N PHE A 99 18.67 9.34 8.27
CA PHE A 99 17.75 8.29 8.68
C PHE A 99 17.16 7.56 7.47
N ARG A 100 16.58 6.39 7.71
CA ARG A 100 15.83 5.62 6.72
C ARG A 100 14.36 5.49 7.13
N ARG A 101 13.52 5.27 6.15
CA ARG A 101 12.11 4.89 6.32
C ARG A 101 12.00 3.37 6.33
N GLU A 102 11.23 2.82 7.25
CA GLU A 102 10.83 1.41 7.27
C GLU A 102 9.32 1.29 7.23
N LEU A 103 8.79 0.50 6.30
CA LEU A 103 7.38 0.14 6.28
C LEU A 103 7.05 -0.73 7.51
N VAL A 104 5.95 -0.44 8.20
CA VAL A 104 5.45 -1.33 9.26
C VAL A 104 4.85 -2.57 8.59
N PRO A 105 5.35 -3.79 8.85
CA PRO A 105 4.85 -4.99 8.22
C PRO A 105 3.34 -5.18 8.41
N GLY A 106 2.63 -5.53 7.34
CA GLY A 106 1.18 -5.76 7.35
C GLY A 106 0.31 -4.51 7.42
N SER A 107 0.90 -3.30 7.39
CA SER A 107 0.13 -2.05 7.44
C SER A 107 -0.24 -1.48 6.06
N LEU A 108 0.32 -2.04 4.99
CA LEU A 108 0.11 -1.51 3.65
C LEU A 108 -1.27 -1.90 3.12
N GLU A 109 -2.03 -0.91 2.69
CA GLU A 109 -3.33 -1.06 2.05
C GLU A 109 -3.32 -0.34 0.70
N ILE A 110 -3.90 -0.97 -0.33
CA ILE A 110 -3.91 -0.46 -1.70
C ILE A 110 -5.32 -0.51 -2.25
N PHE A 111 -5.77 0.63 -2.77
CA PHE A 111 -7.10 0.82 -3.32
C PHE A 111 -7.03 1.32 -4.77
N PRO A 112 -7.73 0.68 -5.72
CA PRO A 112 -7.77 1.16 -7.09
C PRO A 112 -8.49 2.50 -7.20
N ILE A 113 -7.97 3.40 -8.04
CA ILE A 113 -8.69 4.58 -8.52
C ILE A 113 -9.02 4.34 -10.00
N LYS A 114 -10.31 4.22 -10.28
CA LYS A 114 -10.81 3.93 -11.64
C LYS A 114 -10.20 4.91 -12.67
N ASP A 115 -9.65 4.36 -13.75
CA ASP A 115 -9.08 5.09 -14.88
C ASP A 115 -7.94 6.07 -14.52
N PHE A 116 -7.35 5.91 -13.32
CA PHE A 116 -6.28 6.78 -12.86
C PHE A 116 -5.05 6.03 -12.34
N GLY A 117 -5.23 5.11 -11.38
CA GLY A 117 -4.13 4.39 -10.73
C GLY A 117 -4.54 3.80 -9.38
N ALA A 118 -3.88 4.21 -8.29
CA ALA A 118 -4.16 3.67 -6.96
C ALA A 118 -3.92 4.69 -5.85
N ILE A 119 -4.59 4.47 -4.71
CA ILE A 119 -4.19 4.97 -3.41
C ILE A 119 -3.43 3.85 -2.71
N GLU A 120 -2.32 4.22 -2.14
CA GLU A 120 -1.54 3.42 -1.21
C GLU A 120 -1.54 4.13 0.14
N GLN A 121 -1.74 3.40 1.24
CA GLN A 121 -1.61 3.94 2.60
C GLN A 121 -1.03 2.91 3.55
N GLY A 122 -0.48 3.38 4.65
CA GLY A 122 0.08 2.51 5.67
C GLY A 122 0.76 3.28 6.80
N TRP A 123 1.56 2.54 7.57
CA TRP A 123 2.41 3.09 8.63
C TRP A 123 3.88 2.92 8.29
N HIS A 124 4.68 3.89 8.64
CA HIS A 124 6.12 3.82 8.51
C HIS A 124 6.84 4.33 9.78
N LYS A 125 8.06 3.84 9.97
CA LYS A 125 8.97 4.26 11.02
C LYS A 125 10.15 4.99 10.41
N PHE A 126 10.76 5.86 11.21
CA PHE A 126 11.97 6.57 10.87
C PHE A 126 13.07 6.13 11.82
N CYS A 127 14.16 5.60 11.27
CA CYS A 127 15.23 4.99 12.04
C CYS A 127 16.57 5.67 11.68
N ASP A 128 17.26 6.16 12.71
CA ASP A 128 18.55 6.81 12.57
C ASP A 128 19.61 5.84 12.02
N LEU A 129 20.40 6.28 11.03
CA LEU A 129 21.37 5.42 10.35
C LEU A 129 22.60 5.10 11.21
N LYS A 130 22.97 5.96 12.19
CA LYS A 130 24.14 5.77 13.02
C LYS A 130 23.86 4.83 14.18
N THR A 131 22.70 5.02 14.83
CA THR A 131 22.31 4.25 16.02
C THR A 131 21.46 3.04 15.71
N ASN A 132 20.90 2.96 14.51
CA ASN A 132 19.91 1.96 14.07
C ASN A 132 18.63 1.93 14.93
N GLN A 133 18.37 3.00 15.70
CA GLN A 133 17.19 3.13 16.53
C GLN A 133 16.09 3.89 15.81
N CYS A 134 14.87 3.38 15.88
CA CYS A 134 13.71 4.09 15.33
C CYS A 134 13.20 5.09 16.36
N PHE A 135 13.10 6.35 15.98
CA PHE A 135 12.74 7.46 16.85
C PHE A 135 11.31 7.97 16.65
N GLY A 136 10.69 7.64 15.56
CA GLY A 136 9.34 8.11 15.23
C GLY A 136 8.60 7.20 14.27
N GLU A 137 7.28 7.34 14.26
CA GLU A 137 6.40 6.68 13.30
C GLU A 137 5.31 7.64 12.83
N ALA A 138 4.76 7.38 11.65
CA ALA A 138 3.67 8.17 11.08
C ALA A 138 2.79 7.32 10.17
N GLN A 139 1.62 7.81 9.83
CA GLN A 139 0.83 7.34 8.71
C GLN A 139 1.32 7.99 7.42
N PHE A 140 1.15 7.28 6.32
CA PHE A 140 1.37 7.85 5.01
C PHE A 140 0.25 7.47 4.03
N LEU A 141 0.09 8.30 3.01
CA LEU A 141 -0.76 8.03 1.86
C LEU A 141 -0.06 8.53 0.61
N ILE A 142 -0.02 7.69 -0.42
CA ILE A 142 0.51 8.03 -1.75
C ILE A 142 -0.59 7.86 -2.80
N VAL A 143 -0.75 8.87 -3.65
CA VAL A 143 -1.62 8.79 -4.83
C VAL A 143 -0.75 8.48 -6.04
N TRP A 144 -0.82 7.24 -6.51
CA TRP A 144 -0.15 6.76 -7.69
C TRP A 144 -1.00 6.99 -8.94
N ARG A 145 -0.42 7.60 -9.96
CA ARG A 145 -1.01 7.71 -11.30
C ARG A 145 -0.35 6.71 -12.24
N HIS A 146 -1.16 5.93 -12.95
CA HIS A 146 -0.71 5.09 -14.06
C HIS A 146 -1.10 5.72 -15.39
N ARG A 147 -0.12 6.08 -16.21
CA ARG A 147 -0.35 6.67 -17.53
C ARG A 147 0.73 6.25 -18.50
N ALA A 148 0.33 5.80 -19.69
CA ALA A 148 1.24 5.36 -20.77
C ALA A 148 2.28 4.34 -20.28
N GLY A 149 1.84 3.34 -19.49
CA GLY A 149 2.70 2.29 -18.94
C GLY A 149 3.61 2.71 -17.78
N LYS A 150 3.55 3.97 -17.35
CA LYS A 150 4.37 4.50 -16.25
C LYS A 150 3.54 4.79 -15.01
N TRP A 151 4.08 4.41 -13.85
CA TRP A 151 3.56 4.79 -12.54
C TRP A 151 4.34 5.96 -11.96
N GLU A 152 3.63 6.95 -11.39
CA GLU A 152 4.25 8.11 -10.73
C GLU A 152 3.44 8.50 -9.50
N ALA A 153 4.11 8.75 -8.37
CA ALA A 153 3.51 9.36 -7.20
C ALA A 153 3.19 10.83 -7.49
N THR A 154 1.92 11.21 -7.41
CA THR A 154 1.45 12.58 -7.69
C THR A 154 1.22 13.37 -6.43
N ARG A 155 0.81 12.70 -5.34
CA ARG A 155 0.63 13.26 -4.00
C ARG A 155 1.17 12.29 -2.98
N ILE A 156 1.85 12.84 -2.00
CA ILE A 156 2.35 12.09 -0.84
C ILE A 156 1.94 12.86 0.42
N PHE A 157 1.37 12.13 1.35
CA PHE A 157 1.03 12.62 2.69
C PHE A 157 1.84 11.84 3.70
N SER A 158 2.42 12.54 4.69
CA SER A 158 3.04 11.94 5.87
C SER A 158 2.53 12.68 7.09
N TYR A 159 1.77 11.99 7.96
CA TYR A 159 0.97 12.64 8.98
C TYR A 159 0.79 11.76 10.23
N GLY A 160 0.34 12.38 11.32
CA GLY A 160 0.19 11.69 12.60
C GLY A 160 1.53 11.31 13.20
N HIS A 161 2.57 12.12 12.96
CA HIS A 161 3.92 11.88 13.48
C HIS A 161 3.94 11.86 15.00
N ARG A 162 4.41 10.76 15.55
CA ARG A 162 4.58 10.55 16.98
C ARG A 162 5.90 9.84 17.29
N PRO A 163 6.48 10.08 18.48
CA PRO A 163 7.66 9.35 18.89
C PRO A 163 7.32 7.88 19.15
N ILE A 164 8.30 7.00 18.88
CA ILE A 164 8.25 5.61 19.33
C ILE A 164 8.77 5.60 20.74
N ALA A 165 8.02 5.01 21.70
CA ALA A 165 8.51 4.82 23.05
C ALA A 165 9.77 3.94 23.02
N SER A 166 10.89 4.48 23.51
CA SER A 166 12.08 3.67 23.75
C SER A 166 11.75 2.59 24.79
N LYS A 167 11.99 1.34 24.44
CA LYS A 167 11.87 0.22 25.37
C LYS A 167 13.05 0.23 26.33
#